data_55848b231ec8e82e6b71d40553789e72
#
_entry.id   55848b231ec8e82e6b71d40553789e72
#
_cell.length_a   1.000
_cell.length_b   1.000
_cell.length_c   1.000
_cell.angle_alpha   90.00
_cell.angle_beta   90.00
_cell.angle_gamma   90.00
#
_symmetry.space_group_name_H-M   'P 1'
#
loop_
_entity.id
_entity.type
_entity.pdbx_description
1 polymer ?
#
loop_
_entity_poly.entity_id
_entity_poly.type
_entity_poly.pdbx_seq_one_letter_code
_entity_poly.pdbx_strand_id
1 'polypeptide(L)'
;VTIPLSTLLAELQAAGQLLQAPSATPDVAAVTDDSRAVVPGALFCAIAGTQRDGHAHVAEAVARGAAAAVVTRQVPVDVPQILVRDGRVALSVLARAWFGRPADGLTIVGVTGTNGKTTTVGLIRHLLNGDGQAGSIGTLGAFDGAGESVLGEASLTTPGTLGLQAILAELKRRGVSTVAMEASSHALDQRRLDTLTLRAAVYTNLTHEHLDYHPTLEAYRDAKARLSSYLADDGIEIVNADDPAWRALTLRPGVRRVTCGVTTRAVVRATGVALRSDGTSAVFEFDGVPVDVQIPLLGDFNVANAVAAAATAWAMGVEPGVIGARLARAPQIPGRLEKLADAEFLVLR
;
A
#
# COMPACT_ATOMS: atom_id res chain seq x y z
N VAL A 1 -9.82 -20.73 14.71
CA VAL A 1 -9.29 -19.93 15.83
C VAL A 1 -10.37 -18.95 16.24
N THR A 2 -10.70 -18.89 17.52
CA THR A 2 -11.61 -17.88 18.08
C THR A 2 -10.81 -16.93 18.97
N ILE A 3 -11.22 -15.66 19.02
CA ILE A 3 -10.62 -14.63 19.89
C ILE A 3 -11.74 -14.10 20.80
N PRO A 4 -11.54 -14.01 22.13
CA PRO A 4 -12.51 -13.38 23.02
C PRO A 4 -12.76 -11.92 22.59
N LEU A 5 -14.04 -11.51 22.51
CA LEU A 5 -14.39 -10.12 22.16
C LEU A 5 -13.73 -9.12 23.11
N SER A 6 -13.52 -9.49 24.37
CA SER A 6 -12.83 -8.65 25.36
C SER A 6 -11.41 -8.24 24.90
N THR A 7 -10.68 -9.13 24.21
CA THR A 7 -9.36 -8.82 23.64
C THR A 7 -9.47 -7.74 22.55
N LEU A 8 -10.45 -7.86 21.66
CA LEU A 8 -10.69 -6.88 20.59
C LEU A 8 -11.18 -5.53 21.15
N LEU A 9 -12.01 -5.55 22.22
CA LEU A 9 -12.44 -4.33 22.91
C LEU A 9 -11.26 -3.59 23.55
N ALA A 10 -10.30 -4.30 24.13
CA ALA A 10 -9.10 -3.70 24.71
C ALA A 10 -8.26 -2.96 23.63
N GLU A 11 -8.16 -3.50 22.43
CA GLU A 11 -7.48 -2.83 21.29
C GLU A 11 -8.22 -1.56 20.86
N LEU A 12 -9.55 -1.61 20.77
CA LEU A 12 -10.36 -0.43 20.46
C LEU A 12 -10.25 0.65 21.54
N GLN A 13 -10.21 0.25 22.82
CA GLN A 13 -10.02 1.15 23.94
C GLN A 13 -8.64 1.82 23.89
N ALA A 14 -7.59 1.04 23.69
CA ALA A 14 -6.21 1.54 23.56
C ALA A 14 -6.05 2.52 22.40
N ALA A 15 -6.78 2.30 21.31
CA ALA A 15 -6.80 3.19 20.13
C ALA A 15 -7.75 4.40 20.30
N GLY A 16 -8.44 4.56 21.45
CA GLY A 16 -9.40 5.64 21.69
C GLY A 16 -10.64 5.59 20.81
N GLN A 17 -10.97 4.41 20.27
CA GLN A 17 -12.11 4.22 19.37
C GLN A 17 -13.37 3.75 20.09
N LEU A 18 -13.24 3.05 21.22
CA LEU A 18 -14.37 2.53 21.97
C LEU A 18 -15.13 3.67 22.68
N LEU A 19 -16.41 3.84 22.36
CA LEU A 19 -17.33 4.76 23.06
C LEU A 19 -18.18 4.01 24.09
N GLN A 20 -18.69 2.83 23.73
CA GLN A 20 -19.49 1.99 24.61
C GLN A 20 -19.24 0.52 24.30
N ALA A 21 -18.88 -0.24 25.33
CA ALA A 21 -18.78 -1.69 25.27
C ALA A 21 -20.18 -2.33 25.44
N PRO A 22 -20.44 -3.49 24.81
CA PRO A 22 -21.66 -4.27 25.06
C PRO A 22 -21.61 -4.96 26.42
N SER A 23 -22.76 -5.33 26.94
CA SER A 23 -22.87 -6.10 28.20
C SER A 23 -22.39 -7.54 28.07
N ALA A 24 -22.54 -8.13 26.88
CA ALA A 24 -22.10 -9.49 26.57
C ALA A 24 -20.85 -9.47 25.68
N THR A 25 -19.88 -10.31 25.98
CA THR A 25 -18.60 -10.41 25.25
C THR A 25 -18.36 -11.83 24.74
N PRO A 26 -19.09 -12.26 23.69
CA PRO A 26 -18.93 -13.60 23.10
C PRO A 26 -17.53 -13.79 22.50
N ASP A 27 -17.16 -15.04 22.24
CA ASP A 27 -16.02 -15.36 21.42
C ASP A 27 -16.32 -15.03 19.96
N VAL A 28 -15.32 -14.47 19.27
CA VAL A 28 -15.39 -14.06 17.87
C VAL A 28 -14.68 -15.10 17.00
N ALA A 29 -15.40 -15.64 16.01
CA ALA A 29 -14.88 -16.64 15.06
C ALA A 29 -14.34 -16.04 13.76
N ALA A 30 -14.78 -14.83 13.41
CA ALA A 30 -14.33 -14.08 12.24
C ALA A 30 -14.56 -12.58 12.42
N VAL A 31 -13.85 -11.74 11.67
CA VAL A 31 -14.14 -10.29 11.54
C VAL A 31 -14.43 -9.99 10.08
N THR A 32 -15.54 -9.30 9.81
CA THR A 32 -15.92 -8.94 8.43
C THR A 32 -16.66 -7.60 8.37
N ASP A 33 -16.53 -6.89 7.27
CA ASP A 33 -17.30 -5.69 6.90
C ASP A 33 -18.28 -5.96 5.73
N ASP A 34 -18.33 -7.22 5.24
CA ASP A 34 -19.30 -7.67 4.23
C ASP A 34 -20.38 -8.54 4.91
N SER A 35 -21.64 -8.07 4.93
CA SER A 35 -22.76 -8.82 5.51
C SER A 35 -22.98 -10.19 4.86
N ARG A 36 -22.60 -10.33 3.57
CA ARG A 36 -22.72 -11.59 2.82
C ARG A 36 -21.68 -12.63 3.21
N ALA A 37 -20.52 -12.18 3.75
CA ALA A 37 -19.42 -13.01 4.20
C ALA A 37 -19.51 -13.37 5.70
N VAL A 38 -20.59 -12.99 6.38
CA VAL A 38 -20.81 -13.33 7.79
C VAL A 38 -20.98 -14.84 7.93
N VAL A 39 -20.21 -15.40 8.86
CA VAL A 39 -20.32 -16.79 9.34
C VAL A 39 -20.77 -16.79 10.81
N PRO A 40 -21.32 -17.91 11.34
CA PRO A 40 -21.69 -18.00 12.75
C PRO A 40 -20.52 -17.63 13.68
N GLY A 41 -20.79 -16.76 14.65
CA GLY A 41 -19.78 -16.24 15.57
C GLY A 41 -18.97 -15.05 15.05
N ALA A 42 -19.27 -14.52 13.86
CA ALA A 42 -18.54 -13.37 13.32
C ALA A 42 -18.81 -12.07 14.06
N LEU A 43 -17.81 -11.19 14.13
CA LEU A 43 -17.93 -9.77 14.44
C LEU A 43 -18.16 -9.01 13.13
N PHE A 44 -19.35 -8.46 12.96
CA PHE A 44 -19.69 -7.65 11.79
C PHE A 44 -19.35 -6.17 12.03
N CYS A 45 -18.57 -5.54 11.15
CA CYS A 45 -18.23 -4.14 11.23
C CYS A 45 -19.09 -3.33 10.25
N ALA A 46 -20.07 -2.57 10.77
CA ALA A 46 -20.96 -1.74 9.99
C ALA A 46 -20.27 -0.42 9.60
N ILE A 47 -19.71 -0.38 8.38
CA ILE A 47 -19.01 0.80 7.87
C ILE A 47 -19.94 1.67 7.05
N ALA A 48 -19.99 2.97 7.35
CA ALA A 48 -20.63 3.95 6.47
C ALA A 48 -19.77 4.14 5.20
N GLY A 49 -20.22 3.56 4.11
CA GLY A 49 -19.60 3.71 2.78
C GLY A 49 -20.05 4.99 2.08
N THR A 50 -19.45 5.28 0.91
CA THR A 50 -19.82 6.44 0.08
C THR A 50 -21.19 6.26 -0.63
N GLN A 51 -21.56 5.02 -0.96
CA GLN A 51 -22.81 4.68 -1.66
C GLN A 51 -23.79 3.89 -0.80
N ARG A 52 -23.32 3.17 0.20
CA ARG A 52 -24.14 2.32 1.06
C ARG A 52 -23.70 2.47 2.51
N ASP A 53 -24.66 2.41 3.42
CA ASP A 53 -24.41 2.44 4.86
C ASP A 53 -24.48 1.00 5.41
N GLY A 54 -23.36 0.50 5.91
CA GLY A 54 -23.27 -0.83 6.51
C GLY A 54 -24.22 -1.05 7.69
N HIS A 55 -24.67 0.00 8.38
CA HIS A 55 -25.63 -0.10 9.45
C HIS A 55 -26.98 -0.68 9.01
N ALA A 56 -27.38 -0.47 7.74
CA ALA A 56 -28.57 -1.05 7.15
C ALA A 56 -28.48 -2.59 7.01
N HIS A 57 -27.28 -3.15 7.06
CA HIS A 57 -27.02 -4.58 6.88
C HIS A 57 -26.78 -5.33 8.20
N VAL A 58 -26.89 -4.66 9.39
CA VAL A 58 -26.67 -5.33 10.67
C VAL A 58 -27.71 -6.42 10.92
N ALA A 59 -28.98 -6.19 10.58
CA ALA A 59 -30.03 -7.21 10.72
C ALA A 59 -29.74 -8.44 9.85
N GLU A 60 -29.27 -8.25 8.62
CA GLU A 60 -28.85 -9.35 7.75
C GLU A 60 -27.66 -10.12 8.34
N ALA A 61 -26.66 -9.41 8.87
CA ALA A 61 -25.50 -10.01 9.53
C ALA A 61 -25.90 -10.87 10.73
N VAL A 62 -26.84 -10.38 11.56
CA VAL A 62 -27.39 -11.14 12.69
C VAL A 62 -28.14 -12.38 12.21
N ALA A 63 -28.98 -12.28 11.19
CA ALA A 63 -29.67 -13.41 10.61
C ALA A 63 -28.72 -14.50 10.07
N ARG A 64 -27.49 -14.12 9.69
CA ARG A 64 -26.41 -15.03 9.28
C ARG A 64 -25.55 -15.54 10.43
N GLY A 65 -25.82 -15.10 11.67
CA GLY A 65 -25.18 -15.62 12.88
C GLY A 65 -24.01 -14.73 13.38
N ALA A 66 -23.99 -13.42 13.07
CA ALA A 66 -23.06 -12.51 13.72
C ALA A 66 -23.24 -12.53 15.23
N ALA A 67 -22.15 -12.72 15.98
CA ALA A 67 -22.17 -12.75 17.44
C ALA A 67 -22.17 -11.35 18.08
N ALA A 68 -21.65 -10.35 17.34
CA ALA A 68 -21.62 -8.94 17.75
C ALA A 68 -21.51 -8.03 16.51
N ALA A 69 -21.83 -6.74 16.69
CA ALA A 69 -21.70 -5.74 15.64
C ALA A 69 -20.93 -4.50 16.14
N VAL A 70 -20.01 -4.01 15.32
CA VAL A 70 -19.35 -2.71 15.50
C VAL A 70 -20.16 -1.66 14.75
N VAL A 71 -20.56 -0.60 15.43
CA VAL A 71 -21.44 0.43 14.90
C VAL A 71 -20.98 1.82 15.35
N THR A 72 -21.27 2.86 14.55
CA THR A 72 -21.06 4.26 14.94
C THR A 72 -22.32 4.91 15.54
N ARG A 73 -23.45 4.25 15.41
CA ARG A 73 -24.73 4.54 16.06
C ARG A 73 -25.46 3.23 16.34
N GLN A 74 -26.20 3.18 17.42
CA GLN A 74 -27.02 2.00 17.74
C GLN A 74 -28.07 1.74 16.66
N VAL A 75 -28.36 0.47 16.42
CA VAL A 75 -29.42 -0.01 15.52
C VAL A 75 -30.40 -0.87 16.30
N PRO A 76 -31.71 -0.91 15.96
CA PRO A 76 -32.74 -1.66 16.69
C PRO A 76 -32.68 -3.15 16.34
N VAL A 77 -31.59 -3.82 16.70
CA VAL A 77 -31.34 -5.26 16.45
C VAL A 77 -30.80 -5.86 17.73
N ASP A 78 -31.29 -7.05 18.07
CA ASP A 78 -30.91 -7.80 19.28
C ASP A 78 -29.56 -8.53 19.02
N VAL A 79 -28.48 -7.82 19.23
CA VAL A 79 -27.09 -8.32 19.14
C VAL A 79 -26.19 -7.41 19.99
N PRO A 80 -25.14 -7.93 20.65
CA PRO A 80 -24.15 -7.12 21.32
C PRO A 80 -23.56 -6.07 20.35
N GLN A 81 -23.73 -4.78 20.65
CA GLN A 81 -23.27 -3.68 19.82
C GLN A 81 -22.11 -2.96 20.48
N ILE A 82 -21.01 -2.81 19.73
CA ILE A 82 -19.81 -2.05 20.11
C ILE A 82 -19.93 -0.67 19.46
N LEU A 83 -20.19 0.37 20.26
CA LEU A 83 -20.26 1.72 19.75
C LEU A 83 -18.84 2.31 19.63
N VAL A 84 -18.47 2.74 18.43
CA VAL A 84 -17.15 3.29 18.13
C VAL A 84 -17.25 4.71 17.57
N ARG A 85 -16.13 5.46 17.68
CA ARG A 85 -16.02 6.84 17.20
C ARG A 85 -16.00 6.92 15.66
N ASP A 86 -15.19 6.05 15.03
CA ASP A 86 -15.01 5.98 13.57
C ASP A 86 -14.95 4.50 13.17
N GLY A 87 -15.91 4.06 12.35
CA GLY A 87 -16.01 2.66 11.95
C GLY A 87 -14.83 2.17 11.11
N ARG A 88 -14.24 3.03 10.26
CA ARG A 88 -13.08 2.65 9.41
C ARG A 88 -11.81 2.49 10.24
N VAL A 89 -11.58 3.41 11.18
CA VAL A 89 -10.46 3.29 12.13
C VAL A 89 -10.65 2.06 13.02
N ALA A 90 -11.85 1.85 13.53
CA ALA A 90 -12.15 0.68 14.33
C ALA A 90 -11.92 -0.63 13.56
N LEU A 91 -12.35 -0.71 12.29
CA LEU A 91 -12.07 -1.86 11.43
C LEU A 91 -10.57 -2.11 11.28
N SER A 92 -9.77 -1.04 11.08
CA SER A 92 -8.31 -1.17 10.94
C SER A 92 -7.64 -1.68 12.22
N VAL A 93 -8.08 -1.21 13.38
CA VAL A 93 -7.60 -1.68 14.69
C VAL A 93 -7.98 -3.15 14.91
N LEU A 94 -9.23 -3.51 14.64
CA LEU A 94 -9.73 -4.88 14.78
C LEU A 94 -9.04 -5.85 13.82
N ALA A 95 -8.86 -5.45 12.55
CA ALA A 95 -8.15 -6.25 11.55
C ALA A 95 -6.70 -6.51 11.98
N ARG A 96 -5.98 -5.46 12.41
CA ARG A 96 -4.62 -5.60 12.93
C ARG A 96 -4.54 -6.58 14.09
N ALA A 97 -5.46 -6.47 15.06
CA ALA A 97 -5.52 -7.35 16.22
C ALA A 97 -5.88 -8.79 15.82
N TRP A 98 -6.88 -8.96 14.95
CA TRP A 98 -7.36 -10.26 14.48
C TRP A 98 -6.26 -11.07 13.80
N PHE A 99 -5.44 -10.43 12.96
CA PHE A 99 -4.33 -11.07 12.26
C PHE A 99 -3.01 -11.08 13.05
N GLY A 100 -3.02 -10.76 14.34
CA GLY A 100 -1.85 -10.85 15.22
C GLY A 100 -0.79 -9.79 14.94
N ARG A 101 -1.21 -8.58 14.55
CA ARG A 101 -0.35 -7.42 14.29
C ARG A 101 0.78 -7.73 13.28
N PRO A 102 0.43 -8.16 12.07
CA PRO A 102 1.43 -8.65 11.11
C PRO A 102 2.43 -7.58 10.67
N ALA A 103 2.00 -6.31 10.59
CA ALA A 103 2.86 -5.20 10.20
C ALA A 103 3.98 -4.89 11.21
N ASP A 104 3.81 -5.32 12.47
CA ASP A 104 4.84 -5.12 13.49
C ASP A 104 6.08 -5.97 13.12
N GLY A 105 7.21 -5.31 12.89
CA GLY A 105 8.46 -5.94 12.45
C GLY A 105 8.62 -6.07 10.93
N LEU A 106 7.66 -5.60 10.12
CA LEU A 106 7.84 -5.45 8.68
C LEU A 106 8.33 -4.05 8.32
N THR A 107 9.28 -3.98 7.41
CA THR A 107 9.67 -2.74 6.73
C THR A 107 8.71 -2.51 5.57
N ILE A 108 7.86 -1.48 5.64
CA ILE A 108 6.84 -1.24 4.62
C ILE A 108 7.17 0.03 3.83
N VAL A 109 7.14 -0.08 2.50
CA VAL A 109 7.30 1.03 1.55
C VAL A 109 5.97 1.23 0.83
N GLY A 110 5.35 2.40 1.00
CA GLY A 110 4.14 2.78 0.29
C GLY A 110 4.45 3.60 -0.95
N VAL A 111 3.80 3.28 -2.08
CA VAL A 111 3.97 4.01 -3.35
C VAL A 111 2.63 4.57 -3.81
N THR A 112 2.56 5.88 -3.99
CA THR A 112 1.38 6.58 -4.51
C THR A 112 1.71 7.42 -5.74
N GLY A 113 0.68 7.81 -6.46
CA GLY A 113 0.73 8.63 -7.67
C GLY A 113 -0.42 8.26 -8.60
N THR A 114 -0.57 8.96 -9.71
CA THR A 114 -1.54 8.59 -10.74
C THR A 114 -1.04 7.36 -11.49
N ASN A 115 0.11 7.45 -12.10
CA ASN A 115 0.74 6.42 -12.90
C ASN A 115 2.05 5.92 -12.27
N GLY A 116 2.55 4.78 -12.73
CA GLY A 116 3.86 4.25 -12.34
C GLY A 116 3.90 3.46 -11.04
N LYS A 117 2.83 3.42 -10.23
CA LYS A 117 2.79 2.70 -8.94
C LYS A 117 3.23 1.25 -9.06
N THR A 118 2.59 0.48 -9.94
CA THR A 118 2.85 -0.95 -10.14
C THR A 118 4.29 -1.21 -10.55
N THR A 119 4.79 -0.46 -11.52
CA THR A 119 6.19 -0.57 -11.99
C THR A 119 7.16 -0.22 -10.87
N THR A 120 6.94 0.90 -10.19
CA THR A 120 7.81 1.34 -9.09
C THR A 120 7.81 0.34 -7.94
N VAL A 121 6.66 -0.22 -7.54
CA VAL A 121 6.55 -1.27 -6.52
C VAL A 121 7.32 -2.53 -6.94
N GLY A 122 7.15 -2.98 -8.19
CA GLY A 122 7.87 -4.13 -8.72
C GLY A 122 9.39 -3.93 -8.72
N LEU A 123 9.85 -2.74 -9.13
CA LEU A 123 11.26 -2.38 -9.11
C LEU A 123 11.81 -2.24 -7.69
N ILE A 124 11.08 -1.61 -6.76
CA ILE A 124 11.49 -1.51 -5.34
C ILE A 124 11.64 -2.91 -4.75
N ARG A 125 10.63 -3.79 -4.95
CA ARG A 125 10.74 -5.19 -4.52
C ARG A 125 12.01 -5.83 -5.07
N HIS A 126 12.26 -5.72 -6.37
CA HIS A 126 13.44 -6.29 -7.02
C HIS A 126 14.74 -5.73 -6.45
N LEU A 127 14.83 -4.42 -6.24
CA LEU A 127 16.02 -3.76 -5.71
C LEU A 127 16.30 -4.10 -4.24
N LEU A 128 15.28 -4.34 -3.44
CA LEU A 128 15.39 -4.69 -2.02
C LEU A 128 15.46 -6.21 -1.77
N ASN A 129 15.22 -7.04 -2.79
CA ASN A 129 15.13 -8.50 -2.66
C ASN A 129 16.49 -9.22 -2.77
N GLY A 130 17.56 -8.64 -2.21
CA GLY A 130 18.90 -9.25 -2.32
C GLY A 130 19.07 -10.59 -1.59
N ASP A 131 18.28 -10.80 -0.55
CA ASP A 131 18.27 -11.98 0.30
C ASP A 131 16.98 -12.82 0.18
N GLY A 132 16.11 -12.49 -0.78
CA GLY A 132 14.84 -13.20 -0.98
C GLY A 132 13.73 -12.84 0.01
N GLN A 133 13.87 -11.74 0.77
CA GLN A 133 12.91 -11.34 1.82
C GLN A 133 12.04 -10.13 1.47
N ALA A 134 12.06 -9.66 0.23
CA ALA A 134 11.20 -8.56 -0.19
C ALA A 134 9.97 -9.03 -0.96
N GLY A 135 8.79 -8.73 -0.43
CA GLY A 135 7.49 -8.97 -1.06
C GLY A 135 6.89 -7.71 -1.67
N SER A 136 5.77 -7.88 -2.38
CA SER A 136 5.00 -6.75 -2.94
C SER A 136 3.50 -6.96 -2.83
N ILE A 137 2.74 -5.85 -2.78
CA ILE A 137 1.27 -5.81 -2.79
C ILE A 137 0.82 -4.75 -3.79
N GLY A 138 -0.02 -5.08 -4.74
CA GLY A 138 -0.50 -4.10 -5.72
C GLY A 138 -1.49 -4.67 -6.73
N THR A 139 -1.66 -3.96 -7.83
CA THR A 139 -2.60 -4.30 -8.92
C THR A 139 -2.38 -5.70 -9.49
N LEU A 140 -1.15 -6.18 -9.52
CA LEU A 140 -0.81 -7.51 -10.02
C LEU A 140 -1.03 -8.62 -8.98
N GLY A 141 -1.42 -8.30 -7.76
CA GLY A 141 -1.54 -9.22 -6.65
C GLY A 141 -0.54 -8.96 -5.55
N ALA A 142 -0.41 -9.94 -4.66
CA ALA A 142 0.61 -9.96 -3.63
C ALA A 142 1.61 -11.09 -3.93
N PHE A 143 2.90 -10.78 -3.78
CA PHE A 143 3.99 -11.72 -4.08
C PHE A 143 5.00 -11.73 -2.93
N ASP A 144 5.49 -12.91 -2.60
CA ASP A 144 6.57 -13.09 -1.63
C ASP A 144 7.98 -12.86 -2.24
N GLY A 145 9.02 -13.09 -1.47
CA GLY A 145 10.41 -12.93 -1.90
C GLY A 145 10.82 -13.83 -3.08
N ALA A 146 10.24 -15.01 -3.19
CA ALA A 146 10.47 -15.92 -4.30
C ALA A 146 9.69 -15.53 -5.58
N GLY A 147 8.70 -14.63 -5.45
CA GLY A 147 7.83 -14.25 -6.55
C GLY A 147 6.56 -15.11 -6.64
N GLU A 148 6.30 -15.91 -5.63
CA GLU A 148 5.11 -16.72 -5.54
C GLU A 148 3.91 -15.88 -5.09
N SER A 149 2.75 -16.13 -5.69
CA SER A 149 1.52 -15.42 -5.35
C SER A 149 1.05 -15.74 -3.93
N VAL A 150 0.54 -14.73 -3.24
CA VAL A 150 0.02 -14.81 -1.88
C VAL A 150 -1.46 -14.44 -1.88
N LEU A 151 -2.33 -15.37 -1.41
CA LEU A 151 -3.77 -15.16 -1.18
C LEU A 151 -4.55 -14.58 -2.39
N GLY A 152 -4.80 -15.42 -3.39
CA GLY A 152 -5.80 -15.16 -4.43
C GLY A 152 -5.46 -14.05 -5.43
N GLU A 153 -6.40 -13.79 -6.34
CA GLU A 153 -6.27 -12.70 -7.32
C GLU A 153 -6.60 -11.34 -6.69
N ALA A 154 -5.79 -10.32 -6.99
CA ALA A 154 -6.06 -8.97 -6.56
C ALA A 154 -7.27 -8.39 -7.30
N SER A 155 -8.34 -8.07 -6.58
CA SER A 155 -9.48 -7.34 -7.12
C SER A 155 -9.34 -5.82 -7.05
N LEU A 156 -8.38 -5.33 -6.25
CA LEU A 156 -8.14 -3.92 -5.98
C LEU A 156 -6.63 -3.62 -5.99
N THR A 157 -6.24 -2.47 -6.50
CA THR A 157 -4.85 -1.96 -6.46
C THR A 157 -4.26 -1.96 -5.04
N THR A 158 -5.06 -1.57 -4.06
CA THR A 158 -4.75 -1.70 -2.64
C THR A 158 -5.88 -2.51 -2.00
N PRO A 159 -5.60 -3.64 -1.38
CA PRO A 159 -6.62 -4.49 -0.75
C PRO A 159 -7.48 -3.73 0.27
N GLY A 160 -8.68 -4.25 0.55
CA GLY A 160 -9.48 -3.82 1.70
C GLY A 160 -8.75 -4.07 3.02
N THR A 161 -9.17 -3.40 4.08
CA THR A 161 -8.48 -3.40 5.38
C THR A 161 -8.19 -4.80 5.92
N LEU A 162 -9.19 -5.70 5.92
CA LEU A 162 -9.03 -7.08 6.37
C LEU A 162 -8.11 -7.89 5.45
N GLY A 163 -8.30 -7.76 4.13
CA GLY A 163 -7.46 -8.44 3.14
C GLY A 163 -6.00 -8.01 3.21
N LEU A 164 -5.75 -6.71 3.44
CA LEU A 164 -4.40 -6.20 3.60
C LEU A 164 -3.68 -6.82 4.80
N GLN A 165 -4.34 -6.88 5.96
CA GLN A 165 -3.77 -7.49 7.17
C GLN A 165 -3.56 -9.01 7.00
N ALA A 166 -4.49 -9.70 6.31
CA ALA A 166 -4.34 -11.13 5.99
C ALA A 166 -3.12 -11.39 5.09
N ILE A 167 -2.94 -10.56 4.04
CA ILE A 167 -1.80 -10.66 3.13
C ILE A 167 -0.49 -10.39 3.88
N LEU A 168 -0.43 -9.36 4.73
CA LEU A 168 0.77 -9.05 5.53
C LEU A 168 1.11 -10.20 6.48
N ALA A 169 0.10 -10.84 7.11
CA ALA A 169 0.30 -11.99 7.98
C ALA A 169 0.89 -13.18 7.20
N GLU A 170 0.39 -13.45 6.01
CA GLU A 170 0.90 -14.54 5.18
C GLU A 170 2.31 -14.25 4.63
N LEU A 171 2.58 -13.01 4.18
CA LEU A 171 3.92 -12.60 3.76
C LEU A 171 4.94 -12.78 4.90
N LYS A 172 4.59 -12.33 6.12
CA LYS A 172 5.43 -12.51 7.30
C LYS A 172 5.67 -13.99 7.62
N ARG A 173 4.64 -14.83 7.52
CA ARG A 173 4.75 -16.28 7.71
C ARG A 173 5.69 -16.94 6.69
N ARG A 174 5.77 -16.40 5.47
CA ARG A 174 6.71 -16.84 4.41
C ARG A 174 8.12 -16.26 4.54
N GLY A 175 8.41 -15.55 5.63
CA GLY A 175 9.75 -14.99 5.90
C GLY A 175 10.03 -13.66 5.20
N VAL A 176 9.00 -12.99 4.65
CA VAL A 176 9.15 -11.64 4.13
C VAL A 176 9.38 -10.66 5.28
N SER A 177 10.39 -9.81 5.16
CA SER A 177 10.73 -8.76 6.12
C SER A 177 10.50 -7.35 5.57
N THR A 178 10.48 -7.21 4.24
CA THR A 178 10.26 -5.93 3.55
C THR A 178 9.11 -6.06 2.56
N VAL A 179 8.19 -5.09 2.55
CA VAL A 179 7.02 -5.08 1.65
C VAL A 179 6.95 -3.75 0.92
N ALA A 180 7.01 -3.77 -0.41
CA ALA A 180 6.63 -2.64 -1.25
C ALA A 180 5.15 -2.73 -1.62
N MET A 181 4.37 -1.67 -1.42
CA MET A 181 2.93 -1.72 -1.70
C MET A 181 2.40 -0.49 -2.42
N GLU A 182 1.44 -0.72 -3.30
CA GLU A 182 0.68 0.37 -3.91
C GLU A 182 -0.30 0.97 -2.90
N ALA A 183 -0.30 2.29 -2.78
CA ALA A 183 -1.24 3.07 -1.98
C ALA A 183 -2.10 3.94 -2.90
N SER A 184 -3.27 3.44 -3.30
CA SER A 184 -4.21 4.19 -4.14
C SER A 184 -4.86 5.34 -3.36
N SER A 185 -5.30 6.40 -4.06
CA SER A 185 -6.00 7.52 -3.41
C SER A 185 -7.26 7.08 -2.69
N HIS A 186 -8.01 6.12 -3.25
CA HIS A 186 -9.17 5.51 -2.60
C HIS A 186 -8.80 4.81 -1.29
N ALA A 187 -7.69 4.06 -1.28
CA ALA A 187 -7.26 3.35 -0.08
C ALA A 187 -6.84 4.33 1.03
N LEU A 188 -6.13 5.41 0.66
CA LEU A 188 -5.71 6.46 1.58
C LEU A 188 -6.91 7.25 2.11
N ASP A 189 -7.87 7.60 1.25
CA ASP A 189 -9.10 8.29 1.65
C ASP A 189 -9.99 7.41 2.52
N GLN A 190 -10.12 6.14 2.17
CA GLN A 190 -10.89 5.15 2.93
C GLN A 190 -10.16 4.60 4.16
N ARG A 191 -8.97 5.12 4.48
CA ARG A 191 -8.20 4.76 5.68
C ARG A 191 -7.81 3.29 5.78
N ARG A 192 -7.64 2.60 4.61
CA ARG A 192 -7.31 1.16 4.58
C ARG A 192 -5.91 0.84 5.11
N LEU A 193 -5.02 1.85 5.16
CA LEU A 193 -3.65 1.75 5.65
C LEU A 193 -3.53 2.15 7.14
N ASP A 194 -4.62 2.59 7.77
CA ASP A 194 -4.60 2.92 9.20
C ASP A 194 -4.05 1.72 9.98
N THR A 195 -3.28 1.97 11.02
CA THR A 195 -2.50 0.98 11.77
C THR A 195 -1.22 0.46 11.07
N LEU A 196 -0.89 0.87 9.86
CA LEU A 196 0.44 0.64 9.29
C LEU A 196 1.39 1.79 9.65
N THR A 197 2.66 1.44 9.83
CA THR A 197 3.76 2.39 9.91
C THR A 197 4.70 2.14 8.74
N LEU A 198 4.92 3.17 7.90
CA LEU A 198 5.74 3.06 6.71
C LEU A 198 7.18 3.51 7.01
N ARG A 199 8.15 2.78 6.52
CA ARG A 199 9.55 3.20 6.48
C ARG A 199 9.78 4.25 5.40
N ALA A 200 9.14 4.09 4.24
CA ALA A 200 9.24 5.04 3.14
C ALA A 200 7.89 5.29 2.46
N ALA A 201 7.67 6.53 2.03
CA ALA A 201 6.55 6.98 1.21
C ALA A 201 7.08 7.50 -0.13
N VAL A 202 6.62 6.95 -1.24
CA VAL A 202 7.11 7.26 -2.59
C VAL A 202 6.00 7.92 -3.39
N TYR A 203 6.30 9.08 -3.96
CA TYR A 203 5.40 9.89 -4.77
C TYR A 203 5.88 9.92 -6.22
N THR A 204 5.13 9.27 -7.13
CA THR A 204 5.51 9.19 -8.56
C THR A 204 5.07 10.45 -9.33
N ASN A 205 3.80 10.53 -9.72
CA ASN A 205 3.26 11.67 -10.49
C ASN A 205 1.80 11.92 -10.13
N LEU A 206 1.29 13.09 -10.48
CA LEU A 206 -0.12 13.46 -10.34
C LEU A 206 -0.66 14.03 -11.66
N THR A 207 -1.57 13.30 -12.28
CA THR A 207 -2.33 13.75 -13.45
C THR A 207 -3.83 13.62 -13.20
N HIS A 208 -4.67 14.12 -14.10
CA HIS A 208 -6.12 14.06 -13.96
C HIS A 208 -6.60 12.60 -14.08
N GLU A 209 -7.11 12.06 -12.96
CA GLU A 209 -7.72 10.73 -12.89
C GLU A 209 -8.65 10.66 -11.67
N HIS A 210 -9.61 9.73 -11.66
CA HIS A 210 -10.52 9.48 -10.54
C HIS A 210 -11.35 10.69 -10.07
N LEU A 211 -11.71 11.62 -10.98
CA LEU A 211 -12.56 12.77 -10.66
C LEU A 211 -14.04 12.38 -10.44
N ASP A 212 -14.40 11.13 -10.75
CA ASP A 212 -15.67 10.52 -10.37
C ASP A 212 -15.76 10.25 -8.86
N TYR A 213 -14.63 10.07 -8.19
CA TYR A 213 -14.54 9.85 -6.74
C TYR A 213 -14.03 11.09 -5.98
N HIS A 214 -12.99 11.74 -6.47
CA HIS A 214 -12.42 12.95 -5.89
C HIS A 214 -12.98 14.17 -6.63
N PRO A 215 -13.70 15.09 -5.94
CA PRO A 215 -14.42 16.18 -6.62
C PRO A 215 -13.49 17.19 -7.31
N THR A 216 -12.24 17.28 -6.89
CA THR A 216 -11.23 18.18 -7.48
C THR A 216 -9.85 17.54 -7.53
N LEU A 217 -8.96 18.11 -8.35
CA LEU A 217 -7.55 17.68 -8.41
C LEU A 217 -6.83 17.90 -7.08
N GLU A 218 -7.18 18.97 -6.36
CA GLU A 218 -6.65 19.26 -5.03
C GLU A 218 -7.07 18.19 -4.02
N ALA A 219 -8.34 17.79 -3.99
CA ALA A 219 -8.83 16.71 -3.14
C ALA A 219 -8.13 15.38 -3.47
N TYR A 220 -7.89 15.11 -4.76
CA TYR A 220 -7.15 13.94 -5.21
C TYR A 220 -5.68 13.96 -4.75
N ARG A 221 -5.00 15.12 -4.91
CA ARG A 221 -3.64 15.34 -4.40
C ARG A 221 -3.59 15.16 -2.88
N ASP A 222 -4.51 15.77 -2.14
CA ASP A 222 -4.54 15.74 -0.69
C ASP A 222 -4.81 14.33 -0.15
N ALA A 223 -5.66 13.56 -0.83
CA ALA A 223 -5.85 12.14 -0.53
C ALA A 223 -4.54 11.36 -0.65
N LYS A 224 -3.75 11.59 -1.71
CA LYS A 224 -2.43 10.94 -1.86
C LYS A 224 -1.40 11.45 -0.87
N ALA A 225 -1.40 12.76 -0.55
CA ALA A 225 -0.50 13.37 0.42
C ALA A 225 -0.62 12.76 1.82
N ARG A 226 -1.78 12.17 2.16
CA ARG A 226 -1.97 11.40 3.41
C ARG A 226 -0.95 10.28 3.59
N LEU A 227 -0.32 9.79 2.51
CA LEU A 227 0.69 8.74 2.63
C LEU A 227 1.82 9.11 3.60
N SER A 228 2.22 10.38 3.65
CA SER A 228 3.24 10.86 4.60
C SER A 228 2.80 10.78 6.06
N SER A 229 1.49 10.77 6.35
CA SER A 229 1.01 10.65 7.73
C SER A 229 1.24 9.26 8.33
N TYR A 230 1.47 8.25 7.50
CA TYR A 230 1.78 6.89 7.91
C TYR A 230 3.28 6.63 8.12
N LEU A 231 4.16 7.58 7.79
CA LEU A 231 5.60 7.42 8.00
C LEU A 231 5.96 7.29 9.47
N ALA A 232 6.94 6.46 9.75
CA ALA A 232 7.66 6.47 11.03
C ALA A 232 8.26 7.87 11.31
N ASP A 233 8.59 8.18 12.56
CA ASP A 233 9.14 9.48 12.92
C ASP A 233 10.48 9.77 12.24
N ASP A 234 11.27 8.72 11.96
CA ASP A 234 12.52 8.74 11.20
C ASP A 234 12.34 8.28 9.76
N GLY A 235 11.11 8.32 9.25
CA GLY A 235 10.72 7.82 7.91
C GLY A 235 11.36 8.59 6.76
N ILE A 236 11.14 8.10 5.54
CA ILE A 236 11.74 8.65 4.33
C ILE A 236 10.64 9.01 3.33
N GLU A 237 10.64 10.25 2.85
CA GLU A 237 9.83 10.64 1.69
C GLU A 237 10.69 10.61 0.43
N ILE A 238 10.26 9.87 -0.59
CA ILE A 238 10.85 9.89 -1.92
C ILE A 238 9.89 10.66 -2.83
N VAL A 239 10.34 11.79 -3.34
CA VAL A 239 9.47 12.74 -4.06
C VAL A 239 10.01 12.96 -5.47
N ASN A 240 9.17 12.71 -6.47
CA ASN A 240 9.49 13.06 -7.85
C ASN A 240 9.48 14.58 -8.02
N ALA A 241 10.68 15.18 -8.20
CA ALA A 241 10.87 16.61 -8.36
C ALA A 241 10.39 17.15 -9.72
N ASP A 242 10.23 16.27 -10.71
CA ASP A 242 9.72 16.64 -12.02
C ASP A 242 8.22 16.98 -11.98
N ASP A 243 7.49 16.48 -10.97
CA ASP A 243 6.08 16.75 -10.81
C ASP A 243 5.82 17.88 -9.80
N PRO A 244 5.31 19.05 -10.27
CA PRO A 244 5.09 20.20 -9.40
C PRO A 244 4.01 19.97 -8.33
N ALA A 245 3.13 18.99 -8.49
CA ALA A 245 2.07 18.71 -7.52
C ALA A 245 2.62 18.35 -6.14
N TRP A 246 3.82 17.78 -6.07
CA TRP A 246 4.43 17.36 -4.82
C TRP A 246 5.23 18.45 -4.09
N ARG A 247 5.40 19.64 -4.71
CA ARG A 247 6.08 20.78 -4.06
C ARG A 247 5.36 21.27 -2.80
N ALA A 248 4.04 21.06 -2.73
CA ALA A 248 3.20 21.45 -1.60
C ALA A 248 3.22 20.45 -0.44
N LEU A 249 3.91 19.32 -0.56
CA LEU A 249 4.01 18.35 0.53
C LEU A 249 4.78 18.95 1.71
N THR A 250 4.12 19.02 2.86
CA THR A 250 4.73 19.47 4.11
C THR A 250 5.59 18.35 4.69
N LEU A 251 6.88 18.61 4.85
CA LEU A 251 7.81 17.68 5.49
C LEU A 251 7.56 17.65 7.00
N ARG A 252 7.31 16.45 7.53
CA ARG A 252 7.18 16.26 8.98
C ARG A 252 8.55 16.34 9.66
N PRO A 253 8.64 16.89 10.89
CA PRO A 253 9.87 16.84 11.70
C PRO A 253 10.36 15.39 11.85
N GLY A 254 11.66 15.17 11.70
CA GLY A 254 12.30 13.86 11.79
C GLY A 254 12.30 13.07 10.47
N VAL A 255 11.37 13.34 9.55
CA VAL A 255 11.29 12.67 8.23
C VAL A 255 12.35 13.23 7.30
N ARG A 256 13.10 12.35 6.63
CA ARG A 256 14.08 12.70 5.61
C ARG A 256 13.44 12.70 4.22
N ARG A 257 13.56 13.81 3.47
CA ARG A 257 13.12 13.88 2.08
C ARG A 257 14.29 13.62 1.13
N VAL A 258 14.10 12.71 0.18
CA VAL A 258 14.99 12.47 -0.94
C VAL A 258 14.22 12.77 -2.23
N THR A 259 14.71 13.72 -3.01
CA THR A 259 14.13 14.03 -4.32
C THR A 259 14.69 13.11 -5.39
N CYS A 260 13.86 12.70 -6.33
CA CYS A 260 14.26 11.98 -7.53
C CYS A 260 13.71 12.68 -8.77
N GLY A 261 14.36 12.50 -9.95
CA GLY A 261 13.91 13.14 -11.18
C GLY A 261 14.75 12.79 -12.41
N VAL A 262 14.23 13.15 -13.56
CA VAL A 262 14.87 12.98 -14.87
C VAL A 262 15.20 14.34 -15.48
N THR A 263 14.28 15.30 -15.36
CA THR A 263 14.41 16.63 -15.99
C THR A 263 14.83 17.70 -14.98
N THR A 264 14.50 17.54 -13.72
CA THR A 264 14.76 18.51 -12.65
C THR A 264 15.96 18.07 -11.81
N ARG A 265 16.72 19.03 -11.29
CA ARG A 265 17.78 18.74 -10.33
C ARG A 265 17.20 18.05 -9.09
N ALA A 266 17.77 16.91 -8.76
CA ALA A 266 17.32 16.07 -7.64
C ALA A 266 18.52 15.39 -6.98
N VAL A 267 18.33 14.85 -5.77
CA VAL A 267 19.36 14.08 -5.04
C VAL A 267 19.71 12.79 -5.80
N VAL A 268 18.67 12.10 -6.32
CA VAL A 268 18.87 10.96 -7.24
C VAL A 268 18.26 11.34 -8.59
N ARG A 269 19.06 11.36 -9.65
CA ARG A 269 18.58 11.76 -10.97
C ARG A 269 19.12 10.88 -12.08
N ALA A 270 18.36 10.77 -13.18
CA ALA A 270 18.84 10.18 -14.43
C ALA A 270 19.33 11.27 -15.36
N THR A 271 20.45 11.02 -16.03
CA THR A 271 21.01 11.84 -17.10
C THR A 271 21.44 10.94 -18.26
N GLY A 272 21.70 11.51 -19.44
CA GLY A 272 22.19 10.74 -20.60
C GLY A 272 21.25 9.61 -21.03
N VAL A 273 19.92 9.82 -20.88
CA VAL A 273 18.91 8.80 -21.19
C VAL A 273 18.90 8.49 -22.69
N ALA A 274 19.10 7.23 -23.03
CA ALA A 274 19.02 6.72 -24.40
C ALA A 274 18.03 5.55 -24.45
N LEU A 275 16.91 5.77 -25.12
CA LEU A 275 15.87 4.75 -25.35
C LEU A 275 16.30 3.85 -26.52
N ARG A 276 16.16 2.53 -26.34
CA ARG A 276 16.48 1.51 -27.32
C ARG A 276 15.34 0.50 -27.44
N SER A 277 15.37 -0.33 -28.46
CA SER A 277 14.36 -1.39 -28.67
C SER A 277 14.44 -2.53 -27.64
N ASP A 278 15.59 -2.67 -26.97
CA ASP A 278 15.85 -3.71 -25.96
C ASP A 278 15.80 -3.20 -24.52
N GLY A 279 15.63 -1.89 -24.33
CA GLY A 279 15.59 -1.27 -23.00
C GLY A 279 16.03 0.18 -23.01
N THR A 280 16.49 0.66 -21.88
CA THR A 280 16.95 2.04 -21.70
C THR A 280 18.31 2.05 -21.03
N SER A 281 19.26 2.86 -21.53
CA SER A 281 20.51 3.18 -20.85
C SER A 281 20.47 4.60 -20.31
N ALA A 282 21.06 4.84 -19.14
CA ALA A 282 21.18 6.15 -18.51
C ALA A 282 22.34 6.17 -17.52
N VAL A 283 22.71 7.35 -17.07
CA VAL A 283 23.55 7.54 -15.88
C VAL A 283 22.67 7.97 -14.73
N PHE A 284 22.64 7.19 -13.65
CA PHE A 284 21.97 7.59 -12.42
C PHE A 284 23.00 8.23 -11.48
N GLU A 285 22.73 9.44 -11.04
CA GLU A 285 23.54 10.14 -10.06
C GLU A 285 22.88 10.04 -8.68
N PHE A 286 23.62 9.53 -7.68
CA PHE A 286 23.20 9.41 -6.29
C PHE A 286 23.99 10.40 -5.45
N ASP A 287 23.41 11.56 -5.15
CA ASP A 287 24.07 12.67 -4.43
C ASP A 287 25.45 13.00 -5.04
N GLY A 288 25.51 13.09 -6.37
CA GLY A 288 26.71 13.39 -7.13
C GLY A 288 27.58 12.18 -7.50
N VAL A 289 27.26 10.96 -7.04
CA VAL A 289 27.97 9.74 -7.44
C VAL A 289 27.31 9.13 -8.68
N PRO A 290 27.95 9.14 -9.87
CA PRO A 290 27.38 8.60 -11.08
C PRO A 290 27.52 7.07 -11.14
N VAL A 291 26.48 6.41 -11.68
CA VAL A 291 26.45 4.98 -11.97
C VAL A 291 25.80 4.77 -13.33
N ASP A 292 26.48 4.05 -14.22
CA ASP A 292 25.90 3.62 -15.49
C ASP A 292 24.81 2.57 -15.21
N VAL A 293 23.63 2.80 -15.77
CA VAL A 293 22.46 1.95 -15.55
C VAL A 293 21.89 1.49 -16.89
N GLN A 294 21.58 0.23 -16.98
CA GLN A 294 20.76 -0.35 -18.03
C GLN A 294 19.47 -0.89 -17.42
N ILE A 295 18.35 -0.67 -18.08
CA ILE A 295 17.04 -1.07 -17.60
C ILE A 295 16.35 -1.79 -18.76
N PRO A 296 15.99 -3.09 -18.63
CA PRO A 296 15.32 -3.84 -19.70
C PRO A 296 13.81 -3.49 -19.77
N LEU A 297 13.45 -2.25 -19.50
CA LEU A 297 12.10 -1.70 -19.61
C LEU A 297 12.08 -0.60 -20.67
N LEU A 298 11.01 -0.56 -21.45
CA LEU A 298 10.80 0.38 -22.54
C LEU A 298 10.03 1.61 -22.08
N GLY A 299 10.28 2.75 -22.72
CA GLY A 299 9.55 4.00 -22.50
C GLY A 299 10.19 4.91 -21.45
N ASP A 300 10.13 6.20 -21.73
CA ASP A 300 10.71 7.27 -20.91
C ASP A 300 10.11 7.33 -19.50
N PHE A 301 8.81 7.09 -19.37
CA PHE A 301 8.13 7.02 -18.07
C PHE A 301 8.69 5.90 -17.17
N ASN A 302 9.27 4.84 -17.74
CA ASN A 302 9.91 3.78 -16.95
C ASN A 302 11.27 4.22 -16.40
N VAL A 303 11.91 5.23 -17.00
CA VAL A 303 13.09 5.87 -16.41
C VAL A 303 12.72 6.57 -15.11
N ALA A 304 11.65 7.36 -15.10
CA ALA A 304 11.15 8.02 -13.89
C ALA A 304 10.76 7.02 -12.79
N ASN A 305 10.09 5.91 -13.16
CA ASN A 305 9.76 4.83 -12.22
C ASN A 305 11.03 4.18 -11.64
N ALA A 306 12.04 3.93 -12.48
CA ALA A 306 13.30 3.33 -12.06
C ALA A 306 14.12 4.27 -11.18
N VAL A 307 14.16 5.58 -11.47
CA VAL A 307 14.83 6.58 -10.61
C VAL A 307 14.16 6.65 -9.24
N ALA A 308 12.82 6.64 -9.17
CA ALA A 308 12.09 6.63 -7.91
C ALA A 308 12.36 5.35 -7.10
N ALA A 309 12.41 4.19 -7.75
CA ALA A 309 12.76 2.92 -7.11
C ALA A 309 14.23 2.90 -6.64
N ALA A 310 15.15 3.39 -7.48
CA ALA A 310 16.57 3.51 -7.14
C ALA A 310 16.80 4.46 -5.95
N ALA A 311 16.13 5.62 -5.95
CA ALA A 311 16.17 6.56 -4.83
C ALA A 311 15.66 5.94 -3.53
N THR A 312 14.61 5.12 -3.62
CA THR A 312 14.07 4.38 -2.47
C THR A 312 15.09 3.38 -1.94
N ALA A 313 15.65 2.53 -2.81
CA ALA A 313 16.62 1.53 -2.41
C ALA A 313 17.90 2.16 -1.82
N TRP A 314 18.42 3.23 -2.46
CA TRP A 314 19.55 3.98 -1.95
C TRP A 314 19.28 4.62 -0.57
N ALA A 315 18.13 5.25 -0.41
CA ALA A 315 17.73 5.85 0.84
C ALA A 315 17.56 4.83 1.97
N MET A 316 17.29 3.57 1.63
CA MET A 316 17.22 2.41 2.53
C MET A 316 18.56 1.68 2.70
N GLY A 317 19.66 2.23 2.16
CA GLY A 317 21.02 1.76 2.42
C GLY A 317 21.60 0.80 1.37
N VAL A 318 20.94 0.62 0.22
CA VAL A 318 21.52 -0.17 -0.88
C VAL A 318 22.56 0.68 -1.62
N GLU A 319 23.76 0.15 -1.82
CA GLU A 319 24.86 0.82 -2.50
C GLU A 319 24.53 1.12 -3.98
N PRO A 320 24.91 2.31 -4.51
CA PRO A 320 24.61 2.73 -5.88
C PRO A 320 25.03 1.72 -6.96
N GLY A 321 26.22 1.13 -6.85
CA GLY A 321 26.69 0.10 -7.80
C GLY A 321 25.85 -1.17 -7.77
N VAL A 322 25.35 -1.57 -6.60
CA VAL A 322 24.43 -2.72 -6.44
C VAL A 322 23.07 -2.40 -7.08
N ILE A 323 22.57 -1.18 -6.92
CA ILE A 323 21.33 -0.72 -7.56
C ILE A 323 21.46 -0.81 -9.08
N GLY A 324 22.55 -0.28 -9.67
CA GLY A 324 22.79 -0.38 -11.11
C GLY A 324 22.83 -1.82 -11.61
N ALA A 325 23.58 -2.68 -10.92
CA ALA A 325 23.68 -4.10 -11.27
C ALA A 325 22.33 -4.85 -11.16
N ARG A 326 21.50 -4.50 -10.20
CA ARG A 326 20.15 -5.08 -10.05
C ARG A 326 19.18 -4.54 -11.11
N LEU A 327 19.19 -3.25 -11.42
CA LEU A 327 18.36 -2.66 -12.48
C LEU A 327 18.60 -3.32 -13.83
N ALA A 328 19.85 -3.69 -14.15
CA ALA A 328 20.18 -4.40 -15.39
C ALA A 328 19.50 -5.79 -15.50
N ARG A 329 19.03 -6.34 -14.40
CA ARG A 329 18.32 -7.61 -14.31
C ARG A 329 16.86 -7.45 -13.89
N ALA A 330 16.32 -6.23 -13.99
CA ALA A 330 14.94 -5.96 -13.59
C ALA A 330 13.98 -6.82 -14.42
N PRO A 331 13.00 -7.47 -13.79
CA PRO A 331 12.00 -8.26 -14.52
C PRO A 331 11.09 -7.33 -15.33
N GLN A 332 10.52 -7.86 -16.41
CA GLN A 332 9.40 -7.22 -17.09
C GLN A 332 8.21 -7.12 -16.14
N ILE A 333 7.45 -6.04 -16.24
CA ILE A 333 6.26 -5.83 -15.43
C ILE A 333 5.04 -6.19 -16.26
N PRO A 334 4.29 -7.23 -15.91
CA PRO A 334 3.14 -7.69 -16.69
C PRO A 334 2.15 -6.57 -17.04
N GLY A 335 1.80 -6.45 -18.32
CA GLY A 335 0.87 -5.43 -18.81
C GLY A 335 1.36 -3.99 -18.72
N ARG A 336 2.67 -3.73 -18.60
CA ARG A 336 3.28 -2.38 -18.53
C ARG A 336 4.38 -2.22 -19.57
N LEU A 337 3.99 -2.13 -20.85
CA LEU A 337 4.87 -2.26 -22.01
C LEU A 337 5.76 -3.52 -21.93
N GLU A 338 5.14 -4.59 -21.51
CA GLU A 338 5.79 -5.88 -21.42
C GLU A 338 6.16 -6.39 -22.80
N LYS A 339 7.42 -6.71 -23.00
CA LYS A 339 7.93 -7.28 -24.24
C LYS A 339 7.54 -8.76 -24.30
N LEU A 340 6.59 -9.13 -25.17
CA LEU A 340 6.10 -10.50 -25.32
C LEU A 340 6.89 -11.29 -26.35
N ALA A 341 7.37 -10.64 -27.43
CA ALA A 341 8.16 -11.26 -28.46
C ALA A 341 9.12 -10.24 -29.10
N ASP A 342 10.23 -10.75 -29.58
CA ASP A 342 11.25 -10.01 -30.31
C ASP A 342 11.60 -10.81 -31.57
N ALA A 343 10.81 -10.60 -32.62
CA ALA A 343 11.00 -11.24 -33.92
C ALA A 343 11.18 -10.15 -35.00
N GLU A 344 10.49 -10.21 -36.11
CA GLU A 344 10.46 -9.11 -37.11
C GLU A 344 9.76 -7.86 -36.57
N PHE A 345 8.89 -8.02 -35.57
CA PHE A 345 8.15 -6.93 -34.91
C PHE A 345 8.26 -7.06 -33.38
N LEU A 346 8.42 -5.91 -32.72
CA LEU A 346 8.32 -5.80 -31.27
C LEU A 346 6.85 -5.90 -30.84
N VAL A 347 6.49 -6.97 -30.12
CA VAL A 347 5.14 -7.16 -29.57
C VAL A 347 5.13 -6.74 -28.11
N LEU A 348 4.29 -5.77 -27.78
CA LEU A 348 4.12 -5.20 -26.42
C LEU A 348 2.71 -5.44 -25.91
N ARG A 349 2.59 -5.59 -24.59
CA ARG A 349 1.33 -5.66 -23.85
C ARG A 349 1.26 -4.61 -22.75
#